data_8d29c11b1dc357e09e04db9d245a91a0
#
_entry.id   8d29c11b1dc357e09e04db9d245a91a0
#
_cell.length_a   1.000
_cell.length_b   1.000
_cell.length_c   1.000
_cell.angle_alpha   90.00
_cell.angle_beta   90.00
_cell.angle_gamma   90.00
#
_symmetry.space_group_name_H-M   'P 1'
#
loop_
_entity.id
_entity.type
_entity.pdbx_description
1 polymer ?
#
loop_
_entity_poly.entity_id
_entity_poly.type
_entity_poly.pdbx_seq_one_letter_code
_entity_poly.pdbx_strand_id
1 'polypeptide(L)'
;MRVKGIRKNCQHLWRWGIMLLGMLMICSAASLWVTVYYGVPVWKDANTTLFCASDAKAYDTEVHNVWATHACVPTDPNPQEVVLENVTENFNMWKNNMVEQMHEDIISLWDQSLKPCVKLTPLCVTLNCTELMLNTTTNSTTTNSTSSPPTSSGLTNCSFNIATDLRDKVQKEYALFSTLDVVSIGNNSSRLISCNTSILTQACPKVSFEPIPIHYCAPAGFAILKCNNKTFNGKGLCNNVSTIQCTHGIKPVVSTQLLLNGSLAEKDIVIRSDNFSNNAKTIIVQLKKPVYINCTRPNNNTRKGIHIAPGRAFYTTGQIIGDIRKAYCEISGKSWNNTLEQIATKLREQFGSNKTIVFNQSSGGDPEIVMHSFNCRGEFFYCNSTQLFNSTWPGNGPSNNTTGNGTDTVIILPCRIKQIINMWQEVGRAMCAPPIAGQINCTTKITGLLLTRDGGNSNETKETEIFRPGGGDMRDNWRSELYKYKVVKIEPLGVAPTEARRRVVQREKR
;
A
#
# COMPACT_ATOMS: atom_id res chain seq x y z
N MET A 1 59.42 -56.51 -50.07
CA MET A 1 58.57 -55.37 -50.50
C MET A 1 57.44 -55.11 -49.50
N ARG A 2 57.29 -53.91 -49.13
CA ARG A 2 56.61 -53.39 -47.89
C ARG A 2 55.05 -53.47 -47.93
N VAL A 3 54.51 -54.14 -46.98
CA VAL A 3 53.09 -54.15 -46.69
C VAL A 3 52.71 -52.89 -45.81
N LYS A 4 52.82 -51.71 -46.38
CA LYS A 4 52.48 -50.46 -45.70
C LYS A 4 51.23 -49.73 -46.25
N GLY A 5 50.68 -50.25 -47.37
CA GLY A 5 49.52 -49.59 -48.01
C GLY A 5 48.12 -50.09 -47.56
N ILE A 6 48.06 -51.29 -47.07
CA ILE A 6 46.77 -51.94 -46.79
C ILE A 6 46.14 -51.46 -45.45
N ARG A 7 46.97 -51.10 -44.46
CA ARG A 7 46.45 -50.64 -43.17
C ARG A 7 45.79 -49.25 -43.23
N LYS A 8 46.18 -48.36 -44.10
CA LYS A 8 45.53 -47.06 -44.25
C LYS A 8 44.17 -47.16 -44.94
N ASN A 9 43.99 -48.10 -45.84
CA ASN A 9 42.71 -48.29 -46.52
C ASN A 9 41.67 -48.93 -45.62
N CYS A 10 42.05 -49.89 -44.76
CA CYS A 10 41.12 -50.47 -43.80
C CYS A 10 40.62 -49.48 -42.73
N GLN A 11 41.47 -48.55 -42.30
CA GLN A 11 41.02 -47.51 -41.35
C GLN A 11 40.04 -46.51 -41.99
N HIS A 12 40.23 -46.18 -43.25
CA HIS A 12 39.28 -45.36 -44.00
C HIS A 12 37.96 -46.10 -44.26
N LEU A 13 38.00 -47.33 -44.65
CA LEU A 13 36.80 -48.17 -44.85
C LEU A 13 36.02 -48.34 -43.53
N TRP A 14 36.71 -48.53 -42.41
CA TRP A 14 36.08 -48.66 -41.10
C TRP A 14 35.45 -47.34 -40.63
N ARG A 15 36.09 -46.20 -40.86
CA ARG A 15 35.55 -44.86 -40.61
C ARG A 15 34.29 -44.60 -41.47
N TRP A 16 34.33 -44.96 -42.73
CA TRP A 16 33.18 -44.84 -43.63
C TRP A 16 32.07 -45.81 -43.24
N GLY A 17 32.39 -47.03 -42.81
CA GLY A 17 31.43 -47.99 -42.28
C GLY A 17 30.72 -47.51 -41.01
N ILE A 18 31.47 -46.90 -40.07
CA ILE A 18 30.90 -46.31 -38.85
C ILE A 18 30.06 -45.10 -39.19
N MET A 19 30.48 -44.24 -40.11
CA MET A 19 29.70 -43.11 -40.57
C MET A 19 28.41 -43.55 -41.28
N LEU A 20 28.47 -44.61 -42.12
CA LEU A 20 27.30 -45.15 -42.78
C LEU A 20 26.35 -45.83 -41.78
N LEU A 21 26.87 -46.55 -40.78
CA LEU A 21 26.06 -47.12 -39.69
C LEU A 21 25.41 -46.00 -38.83
N GLY A 22 26.19 -44.95 -38.57
CA GLY A 22 25.67 -43.76 -37.87
C GLY A 22 24.61 -43.03 -38.68
N MET A 23 24.81 -42.90 -40.00
CA MET A 23 23.82 -42.32 -40.90
C MET A 23 22.57 -43.26 -41.06
N LEU A 24 22.79 -44.56 -41.12
CA LEU A 24 21.66 -45.52 -41.11
C LEU A 24 20.90 -45.56 -39.79
N MET A 25 21.59 -45.43 -38.66
CA MET A 25 20.90 -45.22 -37.38
C MET A 25 20.12 -43.89 -37.30
N ILE A 26 20.65 -42.85 -37.93
CA ILE A 26 19.92 -41.55 -38.00
C ILE A 26 18.78 -41.63 -39.03
N CYS A 27 18.94 -42.38 -40.12
CA CYS A 27 17.87 -42.59 -41.12
C CYS A 27 16.85 -43.63 -40.73
N SER A 28 17.13 -44.52 -39.76
CA SER A 28 16.15 -45.39 -39.16
C SER A 28 15.43 -44.74 -37.93
N ALA A 29 15.55 -43.43 -37.80
CA ALA A 29 14.62 -42.72 -36.99
C ALA A 29 13.23 -42.96 -37.58
N ALA A 30 12.59 -44.01 -37.11
CA ALA A 30 11.20 -44.30 -37.39
C ALA A 30 10.46 -42.96 -37.29
N SER A 31 9.65 -42.64 -38.28
CA SER A 31 8.83 -41.42 -38.28
C SER A 31 8.09 -41.39 -36.96
N LEU A 32 8.63 -40.61 -36.02
CA LEU A 32 8.05 -40.46 -34.70
C LEU A 32 6.74 -39.69 -34.86
N TRP A 33 5.62 -40.39 -34.70
CA TRP A 33 4.33 -39.77 -34.66
C TRP A 33 4.16 -39.12 -33.28
N VAL A 34 3.71 -37.90 -33.26
CA VAL A 34 3.44 -37.16 -32.03
C VAL A 34 1.98 -36.77 -32.01
N THR A 35 1.30 -37.11 -30.92
CA THR A 35 -0.05 -36.64 -30.67
C THR A 35 0.05 -35.25 -30.01
N VAL A 36 -0.64 -34.31 -30.60
CA VAL A 36 -0.76 -32.96 -30.06
C VAL A 36 -2.10 -32.83 -29.36
N TYR A 37 -2.06 -32.51 -28.09
CA TYR A 37 -3.22 -32.21 -27.27
C TYR A 37 -3.36 -30.71 -27.15
N TYR A 38 -4.57 -30.20 -27.42
CA TYR A 38 -4.91 -28.80 -27.20
C TYR A 38 -5.82 -28.66 -25.97
N GLY A 39 -5.61 -27.59 -25.16
CA GLY A 39 -6.38 -27.37 -23.94
C GLY A 39 -5.85 -28.14 -22.71
N VAL A 40 -4.58 -28.54 -22.74
CA VAL A 40 -3.92 -29.12 -21.58
C VAL A 40 -3.79 -28.09 -20.46
N PRO A 41 -4.18 -28.38 -19.20
CA PRO A 41 -4.11 -27.43 -18.10
C PRO A 41 -2.68 -27.30 -17.55
N VAL A 42 -1.79 -26.74 -18.34
CA VAL A 42 -0.39 -26.49 -17.99
C VAL A 42 -0.12 -25.02 -18.04
N TRP A 43 0.60 -24.50 -17.05
CA TRP A 43 0.97 -23.12 -16.93
C TRP A 43 2.40 -22.96 -16.42
N LYS A 44 2.94 -21.75 -16.58
CA LYS A 44 4.19 -21.31 -15.99
C LYS A 44 4.03 -19.91 -15.41
N ASP A 45 4.88 -19.58 -14.45
CA ASP A 45 4.96 -18.22 -13.90
C ASP A 45 5.24 -17.23 -15.01
N ALA A 46 4.52 -16.14 -15.03
CA ALA A 46 4.68 -15.10 -16.02
C ALA A 46 4.33 -13.72 -15.47
N ASN A 47 4.98 -12.72 -16.04
CA ASN A 47 4.64 -11.33 -15.84
C ASN A 47 3.92 -10.83 -17.09
N THR A 48 2.80 -10.19 -16.91
CA THR A 48 2.03 -9.55 -17.99
C THR A 48 1.32 -8.32 -17.45
N THR A 49 0.94 -7.45 -18.34
CA THR A 49 0.10 -6.30 -17.99
C THR A 49 -1.33 -6.79 -17.75
N LEU A 50 -1.80 -6.63 -16.53
CA LEU A 50 -3.19 -6.88 -16.15
C LEU A 50 -4.05 -5.69 -16.53
N PHE A 51 -5.32 -5.94 -16.80
CA PHE A 51 -6.29 -4.86 -16.91
C PHE A 51 -7.13 -4.74 -15.64
N CYS A 52 -7.72 -3.59 -15.41
CA CYS A 52 -8.58 -3.37 -14.26
C CYS A 52 -10.05 -3.45 -14.63
N ALA A 53 -10.86 -3.87 -13.68
CA ALA A 53 -12.32 -3.81 -13.72
C ALA A 53 -12.84 -3.05 -12.50
N SER A 54 -13.87 -2.25 -12.67
CA SER A 54 -14.44 -1.44 -11.61
C SER A 54 -15.90 -1.12 -11.89
N ASP A 55 -16.68 -0.91 -10.82
CA ASP A 55 -18.05 -0.39 -10.87
C ASP A 55 -18.09 1.15 -10.88
N ALA A 56 -17.13 1.77 -11.57
CA ALA A 56 -17.00 3.21 -11.66
C ALA A 56 -18.25 3.86 -12.29
N LYS A 57 -18.65 4.98 -11.70
CA LYS A 57 -19.80 5.77 -12.15
C LYS A 57 -19.31 7.02 -12.87
N ALA A 58 -19.63 7.15 -14.14
CA ALA A 58 -19.14 8.25 -14.98
C ALA A 58 -19.55 9.66 -14.50
N TYR A 59 -20.57 9.75 -13.65
CA TYR A 59 -21.06 11.03 -13.09
C TYR A 59 -20.42 11.39 -11.74
N ASP A 60 -19.62 10.50 -11.15
CA ASP A 60 -18.97 10.73 -9.87
C ASP A 60 -17.61 11.40 -10.08
N THR A 61 -17.35 12.46 -9.34
CA THR A 61 -16.12 13.27 -9.42
C THR A 61 -15.00 12.78 -8.50
N GLU A 62 -15.17 11.63 -7.87
CA GLU A 62 -14.12 11.01 -7.07
C GLU A 62 -12.94 10.59 -7.98
N VAL A 63 -11.69 10.83 -7.54
CA VAL A 63 -10.47 10.62 -8.34
C VAL A 63 -10.34 9.19 -8.83
N HIS A 64 -10.53 8.20 -7.96
CA HIS A 64 -10.43 6.79 -8.32
C HIS A 64 -11.54 6.41 -9.31
N ASN A 65 -12.74 6.97 -9.12
CA ASN A 65 -13.88 6.73 -9.97
C ASN A 65 -13.69 7.36 -11.36
N VAL A 66 -13.18 8.59 -11.44
CA VAL A 66 -12.86 9.25 -12.72
C VAL A 66 -11.78 8.47 -13.47
N TRP A 67 -10.71 8.10 -12.81
CA TRP A 67 -9.65 7.30 -13.43
C TRP A 67 -10.15 5.94 -13.89
N ALA A 68 -10.90 5.24 -13.06
CA ALA A 68 -11.44 3.91 -13.37
C ALA A 68 -12.45 3.95 -14.54
N THR A 69 -13.20 5.02 -14.69
CA THR A 69 -14.11 5.20 -15.83
C THR A 69 -13.36 5.19 -17.17
N HIS A 70 -12.13 5.74 -17.20
CA HIS A 70 -11.31 5.80 -18.41
C HIS A 70 -10.37 4.61 -18.57
N ALA A 71 -9.91 4.03 -17.48
CA ALA A 71 -8.86 3.02 -17.46
C ALA A 71 -9.37 1.58 -17.24
N CYS A 72 -10.54 1.42 -16.61
CA CYS A 72 -11.08 0.12 -16.23
C CYS A 72 -12.32 -0.25 -17.04
N VAL A 73 -12.49 -1.55 -17.24
CA VAL A 73 -13.74 -2.12 -17.81
C VAL A 73 -14.77 -2.30 -16.68
N PRO A 74 -16.07 -2.42 -17.01
CA PRO A 74 -17.08 -2.78 -16.01
C PRO A 74 -16.79 -4.14 -15.37
N THR A 75 -17.16 -4.28 -14.10
CA THR A 75 -17.00 -5.55 -13.37
C THR A 75 -17.95 -6.61 -13.92
N ASP A 76 -17.45 -7.85 -14.06
CA ASP A 76 -18.29 -9.00 -14.44
C ASP A 76 -19.30 -9.29 -13.30
N PRO A 77 -20.60 -9.33 -13.58
CA PRO A 77 -21.61 -9.64 -12.57
C PRO A 77 -21.53 -11.09 -12.07
N ASN A 78 -20.96 -11.99 -12.85
CA ASN A 78 -20.81 -13.42 -12.52
C ASN A 78 -19.33 -13.84 -12.58
N PRO A 79 -18.48 -13.44 -11.63
CA PRO A 79 -17.08 -13.84 -11.63
C PRO A 79 -17.00 -15.37 -11.44
N GLN A 80 -16.31 -16.04 -12.36
CA GLN A 80 -16.10 -17.48 -12.28
C GLN A 80 -14.83 -17.78 -11.50
N GLU A 81 -14.96 -18.70 -10.54
CA GLU A 81 -13.84 -19.28 -9.81
C GLU A 81 -13.91 -20.80 -9.96
N VAL A 82 -12.82 -21.39 -10.41
CA VAL A 82 -12.71 -22.85 -10.57
C VAL A 82 -11.66 -23.35 -9.59
N VAL A 83 -12.10 -24.20 -8.66
CA VAL A 83 -11.18 -24.88 -7.73
C VAL A 83 -10.39 -25.92 -8.48
N LEU A 84 -9.07 -25.90 -8.33
CA LEU A 84 -8.16 -26.87 -8.94
C LEU A 84 -7.93 -28.02 -7.96
N GLU A 85 -8.45 -29.20 -8.28
CA GLU A 85 -8.30 -30.39 -7.44
C GLU A 85 -6.88 -30.97 -7.55
N ASN A 86 -6.30 -31.34 -6.41
CA ASN A 86 -4.97 -31.94 -6.30
C ASN A 86 -3.83 -31.13 -6.91
N VAL A 87 -3.97 -29.82 -6.95
CA VAL A 87 -2.94 -28.88 -7.40
C VAL A 87 -2.26 -28.25 -6.20
N THR A 88 -0.93 -28.30 -6.21
CA THR A 88 -0.07 -27.60 -5.26
C THR A 88 0.75 -26.60 -6.04
N GLU A 89 0.70 -25.33 -5.64
CA GLU A 89 1.38 -24.23 -6.33
C GLU A 89 2.24 -23.43 -5.36
N ASN A 90 3.39 -22.97 -5.83
CA ASN A 90 4.28 -22.15 -5.06
C ASN A 90 3.96 -20.68 -5.25
N PHE A 91 3.78 -19.95 -4.14
CA PHE A 91 3.51 -18.52 -4.12
C PHE A 91 4.63 -17.78 -3.42
N ASN A 92 4.87 -16.53 -3.84
CA ASN A 92 5.75 -15.62 -3.15
C ASN A 92 5.21 -14.18 -3.27
N MET A 93 4.55 -13.70 -2.22
CA MET A 93 3.96 -12.37 -2.19
C MET A 93 4.99 -11.25 -2.32
N TRP A 94 6.24 -11.51 -1.94
CA TRP A 94 7.32 -10.52 -1.93
C TRP A 94 7.95 -10.30 -3.30
N LYS A 95 7.74 -11.22 -4.23
CA LYS A 95 8.18 -11.17 -5.63
C LYS A 95 7.00 -11.17 -6.60
N ASN A 96 5.87 -10.63 -6.18
CA ASN A 96 4.66 -10.57 -6.99
C ASN A 96 4.63 -9.29 -7.83
N ASN A 97 4.68 -9.42 -9.14
CA ASN A 97 4.66 -8.27 -10.06
C ASN A 97 3.31 -7.54 -10.07
N MET A 98 2.24 -8.16 -9.60
CA MET A 98 0.93 -7.50 -9.45
C MET A 98 1.02 -6.28 -8.52
N VAL A 99 1.87 -6.36 -7.49
CA VAL A 99 2.10 -5.26 -6.54
C VAL A 99 2.73 -4.06 -7.24
N GLU A 100 3.75 -4.29 -8.07
CA GLU A 100 4.42 -3.22 -8.82
C GLU A 100 3.45 -2.56 -9.80
N GLN A 101 2.64 -3.36 -10.50
CA GLN A 101 1.65 -2.82 -11.43
C GLN A 101 0.58 -2.00 -10.72
N MET A 102 0.03 -2.48 -9.60
CA MET A 102 -0.94 -1.73 -8.82
C MET A 102 -0.34 -0.41 -8.33
N HIS A 103 0.92 -0.44 -7.91
CA HIS A 103 1.66 0.73 -7.48
C HIS A 103 1.77 1.78 -8.58
N GLU A 104 2.18 1.38 -9.79
CA GLU A 104 2.25 2.25 -10.95
C GLU A 104 0.89 2.82 -11.35
N ASP A 105 -0.16 2.02 -11.28
CA ASP A 105 -1.52 2.44 -11.58
C ASP A 105 -2.01 3.51 -10.60
N ILE A 106 -1.73 3.36 -9.31
CA ILE A 106 -2.10 4.35 -8.30
C ILE A 106 -1.30 5.65 -8.47
N ILE A 107 -0.02 5.57 -8.80
CA ILE A 107 0.79 6.76 -9.15
C ILE A 107 0.17 7.47 -10.36
N SER A 108 -0.13 6.74 -11.41
CA SER A 108 -0.74 7.28 -12.64
C SER A 108 -2.07 7.96 -12.35
N LEU A 109 -2.91 7.38 -11.51
CA LEU A 109 -4.17 7.95 -11.07
C LEU A 109 -3.97 9.32 -10.42
N TRP A 110 -3.05 9.43 -9.49
CA TRP A 110 -2.75 10.67 -8.81
C TRP A 110 -2.19 11.72 -9.77
N ASP A 111 -1.26 11.35 -10.64
CA ASP A 111 -0.69 12.24 -11.64
C ASP A 111 -1.74 12.80 -12.59
N GLN A 112 -2.62 11.95 -13.10
CA GLN A 112 -3.70 12.37 -13.99
C GLN A 112 -4.71 13.27 -13.30
N SER A 113 -4.98 13.05 -12.02
CA SER A 113 -5.89 13.89 -11.25
C SER A 113 -5.35 15.29 -11.01
N LEU A 114 -4.01 15.44 -10.91
CA LEU A 114 -3.36 16.73 -10.65
C LEU A 114 -3.05 17.53 -11.93
N LYS A 115 -2.95 16.86 -13.08
CA LYS A 115 -2.57 17.51 -14.35
C LYS A 115 -3.40 18.74 -14.73
N PRO A 116 -4.75 18.72 -14.63
CA PRO A 116 -5.58 19.87 -14.96
C PRO A 116 -5.66 20.92 -13.86
N CYS A 117 -5.01 20.66 -12.70
CA CYS A 117 -5.18 21.46 -11.51
C CYS A 117 -4.17 22.61 -11.43
N VAL A 118 -4.41 23.55 -10.52
CA VAL A 118 -3.65 24.79 -10.40
C VAL A 118 -2.27 24.55 -9.78
N LYS A 119 -1.22 25.02 -10.45
CA LYS A 119 0.14 25.04 -9.90
C LYS A 119 0.29 26.24 -8.95
N LEU A 120 0.84 26.00 -7.77
CA LEU A 120 0.96 26.99 -6.69
C LEU A 120 2.33 27.69 -6.64
N THR A 121 3.09 27.68 -7.72
CA THR A 121 4.39 28.38 -7.80
C THR A 121 4.30 29.85 -7.34
N PRO A 122 3.23 30.62 -7.64
CA PRO A 122 3.10 32.00 -7.14
C PRO A 122 3.00 32.15 -5.62
N LEU A 123 2.71 31.05 -4.89
CA LEU A 123 2.65 31.05 -3.42
C LEU A 123 3.98 30.73 -2.75
N CYS A 124 5.01 30.42 -3.51
CA CYS A 124 6.36 30.21 -3.00
C CYS A 124 7.06 31.55 -2.71
N VAL A 125 6.44 32.34 -1.88
CA VAL A 125 6.91 33.66 -1.41
C VAL A 125 7.20 33.62 0.09
N THR A 126 7.86 34.66 0.60
CA THR A 126 8.07 34.81 2.04
C THR A 126 6.75 35.06 2.75
N LEU A 127 6.46 34.24 3.74
CA LEU A 127 5.28 34.37 4.59
C LEU A 127 5.66 35.02 5.92
N ASN A 128 4.79 35.86 6.44
CA ASN A 128 4.87 36.35 7.81
C ASN A 128 3.81 35.62 8.63
N CYS A 129 4.24 34.68 9.48
CA CYS A 129 3.38 33.78 10.19
C CYS A 129 3.39 34.02 11.70
N THR A 130 2.20 33.98 12.29
CA THR A 130 1.98 34.02 13.74
C THR A 130 1.22 32.78 14.18
N GLU A 131 1.75 32.06 15.17
CA GLU A 131 1.11 30.84 15.67
C GLU A 131 -0.17 31.15 16.45
N LEU A 132 -1.20 30.39 16.21
CA LEU A 132 -2.46 30.46 16.95
C LEU A 132 -2.39 29.59 18.19
N MET A 133 -2.66 30.21 19.35
CA MET A 133 -2.72 29.50 20.64
C MET A 133 -4.13 29.04 20.94
N LEU A 134 -4.25 27.92 21.63
CA LEU A 134 -5.53 27.45 22.15
C LEU A 134 -5.95 28.33 23.32
N ASN A 135 -7.17 28.88 23.26
CA ASN A 135 -7.76 29.55 24.40
C ASN A 135 -8.15 28.50 25.44
N THR A 136 -7.30 28.28 26.42
CA THR A 136 -7.69 27.53 27.63
C THR A 136 -8.56 28.41 28.52
N THR A 137 -9.81 28.58 28.19
CA THR A 137 -10.82 29.07 29.16
C THR A 137 -11.12 27.93 30.12
N THR A 138 -10.27 27.78 31.13
CA THR A 138 -10.64 27.01 32.31
C THR A 138 -11.64 27.84 33.11
N ASN A 139 -12.94 27.54 32.96
CA ASN A 139 -13.93 27.89 33.97
C ASN A 139 -13.65 27.01 35.21
N SER A 140 -12.65 27.37 35.99
CA SER A 140 -12.45 26.88 37.33
C SER A 140 -12.15 28.04 38.25
N THR A 141 -13.17 28.49 38.91
CA THR A 141 -13.09 29.25 40.17
C THR A 141 -12.47 28.34 41.24
N THR A 142 -11.14 28.33 41.35
CA THR A 142 -10.44 28.08 42.63
C THR A 142 -8.94 28.34 42.43
N THR A 143 -8.46 29.27 43.16
CA THR A 143 -7.15 29.56 43.75
C THR A 143 -5.93 28.72 43.34
N ASN A 144 -4.86 29.47 42.94
CA ASN A 144 -3.45 29.08 42.91
C ASN A 144 -3.07 27.88 42.06
N SER A 145 -2.86 28.13 40.76
CA SER A 145 -2.03 27.22 39.96
C SER A 145 -1.17 28.02 39.00
N THR A 146 0.10 27.66 39.03
CA THR A 146 1.11 27.96 38.01
C THR A 146 0.51 27.88 36.62
N SER A 147 0.56 28.98 35.88
CA SER A 147 0.10 29.04 34.50
C SER A 147 0.86 28.02 33.66
N SER A 148 0.17 26.95 33.25
CA SER A 148 0.68 26.07 32.21
C SER A 148 0.98 26.89 30.95
N PRO A 149 2.09 26.66 30.25
CA PRO A 149 2.41 27.42 29.05
C PRO A 149 1.29 27.25 28.00
N PRO A 150 0.97 28.31 27.24
CA PRO A 150 -0.08 28.26 26.25
C PRO A 150 0.19 27.12 25.25
N THR A 151 -0.78 26.23 25.07
CA THR A 151 -0.63 25.08 24.19
C THR A 151 -0.87 25.51 22.73
N SER A 152 0.08 25.18 21.84
CA SER A 152 -0.05 25.41 20.40
C SER A 152 -1.29 24.72 19.84
N SER A 153 -2.04 25.43 18.98
CA SER A 153 -3.17 24.85 18.24
C SER A 153 -2.73 23.96 17.07
N GLY A 154 -1.46 24.05 16.68
CA GLY A 154 -0.95 23.42 15.46
C GLY A 154 -1.30 24.17 14.18
N LEU A 155 -1.87 25.36 14.29
CA LEU A 155 -2.22 26.26 13.19
C LEU A 155 -1.44 27.58 13.29
N THR A 156 -1.14 28.14 12.13
CA THR A 156 -0.47 29.43 12.02
C THR A 156 -1.24 30.33 11.03
N ASN A 157 -1.38 31.59 11.38
CA ASN A 157 -1.94 32.60 10.51
C ASN A 157 -0.79 33.30 9.76
N CYS A 158 -0.75 33.14 8.46
CA CYS A 158 0.29 33.68 7.60
C CYS A 158 -0.25 34.77 6.70
N SER A 159 0.48 35.89 6.62
CA SER A 159 0.25 36.93 5.62
C SER A 159 1.31 36.87 4.54
N PHE A 160 0.93 37.14 3.31
CA PHE A 160 1.83 37.15 2.16
C PHE A 160 1.32 38.07 1.07
N ASN A 161 2.23 38.46 0.18
CA ASN A 161 1.93 39.31 -0.95
C ASN A 161 1.86 38.49 -2.22
N ILE A 162 0.78 38.63 -2.96
CA ILE A 162 0.60 38.00 -4.28
C ILE A 162 0.58 39.10 -5.35
N ALA A 163 1.35 38.89 -6.41
CA ALA A 163 1.23 39.66 -7.64
C ALA A 163 0.05 39.10 -8.44
N THR A 164 -0.94 39.92 -8.73
CA THR A 164 -2.02 39.57 -9.65
C THR A 164 -1.66 40.06 -11.05
N ASP A 165 -1.81 39.24 -12.08
CA ASP A 165 -1.49 39.52 -13.48
C ASP A 165 -2.25 40.76 -14.04
N LEU A 166 -3.28 41.22 -13.35
CA LEU A 166 -4.03 42.42 -13.70
C LEU A 166 -3.43 43.66 -13.03
N ARG A 167 -2.53 44.37 -13.72
CA ARG A 167 -2.01 45.69 -13.39
C ARG A 167 -0.94 45.75 -12.28
N ASP A 168 -0.01 44.84 -12.18
CA ASP A 168 1.12 44.88 -11.22
C ASP A 168 0.73 45.26 -9.78
N LYS A 169 -0.54 45.01 -9.39
CA LYS A 169 -1.00 45.26 -8.04
C LYS A 169 -0.63 44.10 -7.14
N VAL A 170 0.31 44.36 -6.27
CA VAL A 170 0.62 43.47 -5.16
C VAL A 170 -0.51 43.56 -4.12
N GLN A 171 -1.19 42.43 -3.91
CA GLN A 171 -2.25 42.33 -2.92
C GLN A 171 -1.76 41.55 -1.70
N LYS A 172 -2.01 42.07 -0.51
CA LYS A 172 -1.71 41.36 0.75
C LYS A 172 -2.86 40.44 1.10
N GLU A 173 -2.54 39.17 1.28
CA GLU A 173 -3.51 38.12 1.62
C GLU A 173 -3.13 37.41 2.91
N TYR A 174 -4.12 36.77 3.52
CA TYR A 174 -4.00 36.00 4.76
C TYR A 174 -4.59 34.60 4.58
N ALA A 175 -3.91 33.62 5.17
CA ALA A 175 -4.38 32.23 5.16
C ALA A 175 -3.95 31.52 6.45
N LEU A 176 -4.75 30.53 6.85
CA LEU A 176 -4.39 29.61 7.92
C LEU A 176 -3.71 28.39 7.33
N PHE A 177 -2.52 28.07 7.84
CA PHE A 177 -1.78 26.87 7.50
C PHE A 177 -1.54 26.00 8.73
N SER A 178 -1.35 24.69 8.52
CA SER A 178 -0.78 23.84 9.55
C SER A 178 0.67 24.25 9.83
N THR A 179 1.08 24.19 11.08
CA THR A 179 2.49 24.43 11.45
C THR A 179 3.44 23.42 10.80
N LEU A 180 2.94 22.24 10.40
CA LEU A 180 3.70 21.22 9.66
C LEU A 180 3.92 21.58 8.18
N ASP A 181 3.16 22.51 7.63
CA ASP A 181 3.24 22.94 6.24
C ASP A 181 4.16 24.14 6.03
N VAL A 182 4.67 24.73 7.10
CA VAL A 182 5.46 25.96 7.09
C VAL A 182 6.83 25.74 7.71
N VAL A 183 7.86 26.24 7.06
CA VAL A 183 9.26 26.19 7.54
C VAL A 183 9.73 27.63 7.83
N SER A 184 10.27 27.84 9.03
CA SER A 184 10.90 29.12 9.39
C SER A 184 12.23 29.31 8.63
N ILE A 185 12.42 30.47 8.03
CA ILE A 185 13.65 30.86 7.30
C ILE A 185 14.49 31.83 8.11
N GLY A 186 13.86 32.55 9.04
CA GLY A 186 14.51 33.56 9.86
C GLY A 186 13.53 34.21 10.84
N ASN A 187 13.94 35.29 11.50
CA ASN A 187 13.07 36.00 12.43
C ASN A 187 11.80 36.50 11.71
N ASN A 188 10.65 35.94 12.08
CA ASN A 188 9.31 36.23 11.54
C ASN A 188 9.11 35.97 10.04
N SER A 189 10.05 35.30 9.36
CA SER A 189 9.89 34.93 7.97
C SER A 189 9.82 33.42 7.81
N SER A 190 8.81 32.96 7.10
CA SER A 190 8.53 31.53 6.86
C SER A 190 8.26 31.28 5.39
N ARG A 191 8.25 30.05 5.00
CA ARG A 191 7.93 29.59 3.65
C ARG A 191 7.17 28.29 3.72
N LEU A 192 6.34 28.03 2.71
CA LEU A 192 5.70 26.72 2.58
C LEU A 192 6.76 25.64 2.41
N ILE A 193 6.54 24.53 3.08
CA ILE A 193 7.36 23.32 2.91
C ILE A 193 7.31 22.89 1.44
N SER A 194 8.36 22.29 0.95
CA SER A 194 8.48 21.80 -0.44
C SER A 194 8.62 22.86 -1.54
N CYS A 195 8.48 24.17 -1.28
CA CYS A 195 8.64 25.21 -2.29
C CYS A 195 10.02 25.22 -2.97
N ASN A 196 11.08 24.77 -2.28
CA ASN A 196 12.44 24.72 -2.85
C ASN A 196 12.77 23.41 -3.53
N THR A 197 12.04 22.36 -3.23
CA THR A 197 12.40 20.99 -3.62
C THR A 197 11.39 20.35 -4.55
N SER A 198 10.18 20.92 -4.64
CA SER A 198 9.07 20.27 -5.32
C SER A 198 8.20 21.24 -6.08
N ILE A 199 7.60 20.77 -7.16
CA ILE A 199 6.49 21.46 -7.83
C ILE A 199 5.25 21.23 -6.99
N LEU A 200 4.70 22.32 -6.44
CA LEU A 200 3.49 22.29 -5.64
C LEU A 200 2.25 22.50 -6.53
N THR A 201 1.35 21.54 -6.54
CA THR A 201 0.09 21.60 -7.28
C THR A 201 -1.07 21.40 -6.31
N GLN A 202 -2.07 22.28 -6.37
CA GLN A 202 -3.29 22.08 -5.60
C GLN A 202 -4.18 21.03 -6.28
N ALA A 203 -4.70 20.07 -5.51
CA ALA A 203 -5.73 19.16 -6.01
C ALA A 203 -6.99 19.95 -6.39
N CYS A 204 -7.66 19.52 -7.45
CA CYS A 204 -8.88 20.20 -7.90
C CYS A 204 -9.98 20.09 -6.84
N PRO A 205 -10.59 21.22 -6.40
CA PRO A 205 -11.51 21.22 -5.26
C PRO A 205 -12.81 20.42 -5.46
N LYS A 206 -13.16 20.13 -6.71
CA LYS A 206 -14.37 19.36 -7.07
C LYS A 206 -14.15 17.85 -7.03
N VAL A 207 -12.92 17.39 -6.86
CA VAL A 207 -12.53 15.99 -6.95
C VAL A 207 -12.27 15.45 -5.55
N SER A 208 -12.87 14.34 -5.18
CA SER A 208 -12.64 13.65 -3.91
C SER A 208 -11.60 12.55 -4.06
N PHE A 209 -11.03 12.09 -2.94
CA PHE A 209 -10.01 11.04 -2.86
C PHE A 209 -10.51 9.80 -2.11
N GLU A 210 -11.79 9.48 -2.17
CA GLU A 210 -12.34 8.31 -1.51
C GLU A 210 -12.12 7.06 -2.37
N PRO A 211 -11.35 6.05 -1.91
CA PRO A 211 -11.01 4.89 -2.73
C PRO A 211 -12.24 4.05 -3.07
N ILE A 212 -12.32 3.61 -4.32
CA ILE A 212 -13.30 2.62 -4.79
C ILE A 212 -12.63 1.26 -5.03
N PRO A 213 -13.38 0.14 -4.93
CA PRO A 213 -12.82 -1.18 -5.22
C PRO A 213 -12.36 -1.29 -6.67
N ILE A 214 -11.14 -1.78 -6.86
CA ILE A 214 -10.55 -2.07 -8.17
C ILE A 214 -10.23 -3.56 -8.23
N HIS A 215 -10.62 -4.23 -9.33
CA HIS A 215 -10.30 -5.62 -9.62
C HIS A 215 -9.19 -5.67 -10.66
N TYR A 216 -8.20 -6.51 -10.46
CA TYR A 216 -7.18 -6.78 -11.46
C TYR A 216 -7.48 -8.09 -12.18
N CYS A 217 -7.46 -8.06 -13.51
CA CYS A 217 -7.89 -9.15 -14.36
C CYS A 217 -6.78 -9.58 -15.30
N ALA A 218 -6.69 -10.89 -15.56
CA ALA A 218 -5.73 -11.45 -16.49
C ALA A 218 -6.21 -11.30 -17.94
N PRO A 219 -5.31 -10.94 -18.87
CA PRO A 219 -5.63 -10.92 -20.31
C PRO A 219 -5.72 -12.34 -20.87
N ALA A 220 -6.19 -12.46 -22.11
CA ALA A 220 -6.28 -13.74 -22.82
C ALA A 220 -4.92 -14.46 -22.86
N GLY A 221 -4.94 -15.76 -22.61
CA GLY A 221 -3.73 -16.59 -22.52
C GLY A 221 -3.06 -16.62 -21.16
N PHE A 222 -3.57 -15.84 -20.19
CA PHE A 222 -3.10 -15.80 -18.81
C PHE A 222 -4.25 -16.08 -17.86
N ALA A 223 -3.90 -16.47 -16.64
CA ALA A 223 -4.85 -16.65 -15.56
C ALA A 223 -4.24 -16.18 -14.25
N ILE A 224 -5.11 -15.94 -13.28
CA ILE A 224 -4.71 -15.64 -11.91
C ILE A 224 -4.99 -16.86 -11.07
N LEU A 225 -3.99 -17.32 -10.34
CA LEU A 225 -4.14 -18.37 -9.33
C LEU A 225 -4.33 -17.71 -7.97
N LYS A 226 -5.26 -18.25 -7.21
CA LYS A 226 -5.59 -17.78 -5.86
C LYS A 226 -5.34 -18.88 -4.85
N CYS A 227 -4.57 -18.59 -3.82
CA CYS A 227 -4.37 -19.48 -2.69
C CYS A 227 -5.53 -19.35 -1.69
N ASN A 228 -6.23 -20.45 -1.44
CA ASN A 228 -7.38 -20.49 -0.52
C ASN A 228 -7.03 -20.98 0.89
N ASN A 229 -5.76 -21.20 1.18
CA ASN A 229 -5.33 -21.57 2.52
C ASN A 229 -5.58 -20.40 3.50
N LYS A 230 -6.43 -20.64 4.49
CA LYS A 230 -6.89 -19.62 5.44
C LYS A 230 -5.79 -19.05 6.35
N THR A 231 -4.69 -19.76 6.49
CA THR A 231 -3.52 -19.38 7.30
C THR A 231 -2.26 -19.20 6.46
N PHE A 232 -2.41 -18.95 5.15
CA PHE A 232 -1.29 -18.83 4.24
C PHE A 232 -0.38 -17.66 4.63
N ASN A 233 0.91 -17.94 4.81
CA ASN A 233 1.92 -16.96 5.23
C ASN A 233 2.49 -16.10 4.10
N GLY A 234 1.99 -16.26 2.88
CA GLY A 234 2.42 -15.49 1.70
C GLY A 234 3.57 -16.08 0.91
N LYS A 235 4.27 -17.10 1.40
CA LYS A 235 5.43 -17.70 0.75
C LYS A 235 5.42 -19.23 0.90
N GLY A 236 5.70 -19.92 -0.18
CA GLY A 236 5.77 -21.39 -0.18
C GLY A 236 4.59 -22.05 -0.87
N LEU A 237 4.38 -23.34 -0.59
CA LEU A 237 3.40 -24.17 -1.26
C LEU A 237 1.98 -23.93 -0.72
N CYS A 238 1.03 -23.79 -1.63
CA CYS A 238 -0.39 -23.73 -1.35
C CYS A 238 -1.09 -24.95 -1.93
N ASN A 239 -1.83 -25.68 -1.09
CA ASN A 239 -2.51 -26.92 -1.48
C ASN A 239 -3.96 -26.75 -1.92
N ASN A 240 -4.53 -25.59 -1.68
CA ASN A 240 -5.90 -25.26 -2.07
C ASN A 240 -5.87 -24.06 -3.00
N VAL A 241 -5.84 -24.32 -4.29
CA VAL A 241 -5.65 -23.31 -5.33
C VAL A 241 -6.89 -23.24 -6.20
N SER A 242 -7.32 -22.04 -6.51
CA SER A 242 -8.36 -21.76 -7.51
C SER A 242 -7.76 -20.96 -8.66
N THR A 243 -8.38 -21.09 -9.84
CA THR A 243 -8.12 -20.18 -10.95
C THR A 243 -9.25 -19.19 -11.07
N ILE A 244 -8.90 -17.93 -11.25
CA ILE A 244 -9.82 -16.81 -11.39
C ILE A 244 -9.39 -15.94 -12.57
N GLN A 245 -10.31 -15.19 -13.13
CA GLN A 245 -10.00 -14.18 -14.15
C GLN A 245 -9.63 -12.85 -13.51
N CYS A 246 -10.33 -12.46 -12.47
CA CYS A 246 -10.14 -11.20 -11.76
C CYS A 246 -10.00 -11.41 -10.24
N THR A 247 -9.24 -10.54 -9.60
CA THR A 247 -9.14 -10.48 -8.14
C THR A 247 -10.44 -9.99 -7.52
N HIS A 248 -10.57 -10.10 -6.19
CA HIS A 248 -11.63 -9.39 -5.46
C HIS A 248 -11.44 -7.87 -5.58
N GLY A 249 -12.45 -7.08 -5.22
CA GLY A 249 -12.36 -5.63 -5.21
C GLY A 249 -11.42 -5.14 -4.10
N ILE A 250 -10.33 -4.51 -4.51
CA ILE A 250 -9.30 -3.99 -3.61
C ILE A 250 -9.43 -2.47 -3.56
N LYS A 251 -9.67 -1.92 -2.36
CA LYS A 251 -9.66 -0.47 -2.14
C LYS A 251 -8.21 0.01 -2.00
N PRO A 252 -7.73 0.91 -2.87
CA PRO A 252 -6.36 1.42 -2.81
C PRO A 252 -6.21 2.47 -1.70
N VAL A 253 -6.34 2.07 -0.46
CA VAL A 253 -6.23 2.95 0.70
C VAL A 253 -4.76 3.28 0.97
N VAL A 254 -4.44 4.57 0.97
CA VAL A 254 -3.11 5.09 1.29
C VAL A 254 -3.06 5.42 2.78
N SER A 255 -2.30 4.67 3.53
CA SER A 255 -2.10 4.86 4.97
C SER A 255 -0.71 4.40 5.40
N THR A 256 -0.27 4.83 6.57
CA THR A 256 0.98 4.37 7.18
C THR A 256 0.70 3.75 8.55
N GLN A 257 1.55 2.85 9.00
CA GLN A 257 1.49 2.15 10.28
C GLN A 257 0.30 1.19 10.44
N LEU A 258 -0.92 1.66 10.19
CA LEU A 258 -2.14 0.87 10.28
C LEU A 258 -2.72 0.67 8.89
N LEU A 259 -3.11 -0.55 8.58
CA LEU A 259 -3.81 -0.88 7.34
C LEU A 259 -5.32 -0.72 7.56
N LEU A 260 -5.96 0.10 6.73
CA LEU A 260 -7.35 0.48 6.87
C LEU A 260 -8.22 -0.16 5.79
N ASN A 261 -9.43 -0.56 6.17
CA ASN A 261 -10.48 -1.05 5.26
C ASN A 261 -10.05 -2.21 4.36
N GLY A 262 -9.06 -2.98 4.78
CA GLY A 262 -8.56 -4.15 4.05
C GLY A 262 -9.29 -5.45 4.40
N SER A 263 -8.76 -6.56 3.90
CA SER A 263 -9.26 -7.90 4.14
C SER A 263 -8.82 -8.42 5.51
N LEU A 264 -9.70 -9.18 6.15
CA LEU A 264 -9.46 -9.83 7.43
C LEU A 264 -9.03 -11.29 7.25
N ALA A 265 -8.27 -11.80 8.21
CA ALA A 265 -7.95 -13.21 8.28
C ALA A 265 -9.17 -14.03 8.74
N GLU A 266 -9.37 -15.22 8.15
CA GLU A 266 -10.55 -16.05 8.44
C GLU A 266 -10.44 -16.83 9.75
N LYS A 267 -9.26 -17.37 10.07
CA LYS A 267 -9.06 -18.22 11.26
C LYS A 267 -8.41 -17.46 12.40
N ASP A 268 -7.17 -17.06 12.24
CA ASP A 268 -6.33 -16.42 13.25
C ASP A 268 -5.58 -15.26 12.64
N ILE A 269 -5.03 -14.38 13.49
CA ILE A 269 -4.08 -13.35 13.05
C ILE A 269 -2.93 -14.01 12.31
N VAL A 270 -2.57 -13.45 11.15
CA VAL A 270 -1.46 -13.92 10.34
C VAL A 270 -0.40 -12.83 10.28
N ILE A 271 0.84 -13.23 10.51
CA ILE A 271 2.01 -12.37 10.34
C ILE A 271 2.80 -12.82 9.12
N ARG A 272 3.25 -11.87 8.32
CA ARG A 272 3.98 -12.14 7.07
C ARG A 272 5.22 -11.27 6.98
N SER A 273 6.35 -11.87 6.63
CA SER A 273 7.59 -11.16 6.32
C SER A 273 8.36 -11.90 5.25
N ASP A 274 9.13 -11.18 4.45
CA ASP A 274 10.03 -11.81 3.47
C ASP A 274 11.11 -12.66 4.17
N ASN A 275 11.62 -12.15 5.29
CA ASN A 275 12.58 -12.87 6.12
C ASN A 275 12.49 -12.37 7.57
N PHE A 276 11.96 -13.20 8.47
CA PHE A 276 11.83 -12.88 9.88
C PHE A 276 13.17 -12.73 10.61
N SER A 277 14.23 -13.36 10.10
CA SER A 277 15.57 -13.20 10.68
C SER A 277 16.20 -11.83 10.36
N ASN A 278 15.77 -11.21 9.30
CA ASN A 278 16.25 -9.88 8.88
C ASN A 278 15.33 -8.79 9.45
N ASN A 279 15.85 -8.03 10.41
CA ASN A 279 15.09 -6.93 11.04
C ASN A 279 14.80 -5.74 10.12
N ALA A 280 15.47 -5.65 8.96
CA ALA A 280 15.17 -4.63 7.93
C ALA A 280 13.90 -4.92 7.14
N LYS A 281 13.39 -6.16 7.21
CA LYS A 281 12.19 -6.55 6.48
C LYS A 281 10.92 -6.23 7.25
N THR A 282 10.00 -5.56 6.59
CA THR A 282 8.70 -5.22 7.17
C THR A 282 7.91 -6.47 7.51
N ILE A 283 7.23 -6.43 8.64
CA ILE A 283 6.28 -7.45 9.06
C ILE A 283 4.88 -6.91 8.81
N ILE A 284 4.11 -7.61 7.99
CA ILE A 284 2.72 -7.30 7.72
C ILE A 284 1.85 -8.18 8.62
N VAL A 285 1.02 -7.55 9.44
CA VAL A 285 0.07 -8.22 10.32
C VAL A 285 -1.32 -8.10 9.73
N GLN A 286 -2.00 -9.21 9.58
CA GLN A 286 -3.41 -9.25 9.16
C GLN A 286 -4.27 -9.68 10.36
N LEU A 287 -5.24 -8.83 10.72
CA LEU A 287 -6.12 -9.08 11.85
C LEU A 287 -7.27 -10.04 11.49
N LYS A 288 -7.76 -10.76 12.47
CA LYS A 288 -8.96 -11.59 12.38
C LYS A 288 -10.25 -10.77 12.56
N LYS A 289 -10.22 -9.83 13.49
CA LYS A 289 -11.33 -8.93 13.78
C LYS A 289 -10.89 -7.49 13.58
N PRO A 290 -11.71 -6.64 12.97
CA PRO A 290 -11.34 -5.25 12.78
C PRO A 290 -11.41 -4.50 14.11
N VAL A 291 -10.54 -3.51 14.26
CA VAL A 291 -10.64 -2.50 15.32
C VAL A 291 -11.14 -1.21 14.70
N TYR A 292 -12.22 -0.66 15.23
CA TYR A 292 -12.78 0.58 14.73
C TYR A 292 -12.01 1.78 15.25
N ILE A 293 -11.73 2.71 14.36
CA ILE A 293 -11.12 4.00 14.66
C ILE A 293 -12.02 5.12 14.15
N ASN A 294 -12.41 6.01 15.07
CA ASN A 294 -13.27 7.15 14.79
C ASN A 294 -12.43 8.43 14.84
N CYS A 295 -12.31 9.13 13.74
CA CYS A 295 -11.51 10.34 13.66
C CYS A 295 -12.37 11.55 13.42
N THR A 296 -12.08 12.65 14.12
CA THR A 296 -12.86 13.86 14.13
C THR A 296 -11.95 15.09 13.98
N ARG A 297 -12.34 15.99 13.10
CA ARG A 297 -11.89 17.38 13.10
C ARG A 297 -13.04 18.24 13.60
N PRO A 298 -13.04 18.64 14.88
CA PRO A 298 -14.15 19.35 15.48
C PRO A 298 -14.28 20.80 15.03
N ASN A 299 -13.25 21.37 14.41
CA ASN A 299 -13.25 22.73 13.94
C ASN A 299 -14.20 22.92 12.75
N ASN A 300 -15.04 23.95 12.84
CA ASN A 300 -15.88 24.38 11.73
C ASN A 300 -15.09 25.32 10.85
N ASN A 301 -14.34 24.74 9.88
CA ASN A 301 -13.49 25.52 8.99
C ASN A 301 -14.31 26.18 7.88
N THR A 302 -13.90 27.38 7.50
CA THR A 302 -14.39 28.05 6.29
C THR A 302 -13.34 27.93 5.19
N ARG A 303 -13.80 27.76 3.94
CA ARG A 303 -12.91 27.73 2.79
C ARG A 303 -12.87 29.10 2.12
N LYS A 304 -11.67 29.62 1.93
CA LYS A 304 -11.40 30.90 1.25
C LYS A 304 -10.67 30.61 -0.07
N GLY A 305 -11.11 31.24 -1.16
CA GLY A 305 -10.39 31.24 -2.44
C GLY A 305 -9.58 32.52 -2.60
N ILE A 306 -8.30 32.37 -2.92
CA ILE A 306 -7.38 33.48 -3.21
C ILE A 306 -7.05 33.42 -4.70
N HIS A 307 -7.38 34.47 -5.45
CA HIS A 307 -7.10 34.54 -6.87
C HIS A 307 -5.60 34.76 -7.11
N ILE A 308 -4.96 33.82 -7.80
CA ILE A 308 -3.53 33.87 -8.13
C ILE A 308 -3.27 34.15 -9.62
N ALA A 309 -4.27 33.90 -10.47
CA ALA A 309 -4.25 34.22 -11.89
C ALA A 309 -5.70 34.23 -12.44
N PRO A 310 -5.95 34.74 -13.65
CA PRO A 310 -7.27 34.71 -14.26
C PRO A 310 -7.84 33.29 -14.34
N GLY A 311 -9.00 33.10 -13.69
CA GLY A 311 -9.65 31.78 -13.62
C GLY A 311 -8.95 30.75 -12.72
N ARG A 312 -7.92 31.15 -11.96
CA ARG A 312 -7.17 30.27 -11.07
C ARG A 312 -7.21 30.80 -9.63
N ALA A 313 -7.71 29.97 -8.73
CA ALA A 313 -7.78 30.30 -7.32
C ALA A 313 -7.06 29.24 -6.48
N PHE A 314 -6.36 29.71 -5.46
CA PHE A 314 -5.84 28.89 -4.39
C PHE A 314 -6.89 28.82 -3.27
N TYR A 315 -7.26 27.62 -2.89
CA TYR A 315 -8.19 27.40 -1.81
C TYR A 315 -7.45 27.10 -0.51
N THR A 316 -7.74 27.85 0.51
CA THR A 316 -7.13 27.76 1.83
C THR A 316 -8.18 27.85 2.91
N THR A 317 -7.79 27.51 4.14
CA THR A 317 -8.63 27.74 5.30
C THR A 317 -8.68 29.24 5.58
N GLY A 318 -9.89 29.78 5.63
CA GLY A 318 -10.17 31.14 5.99
C GLY A 318 -10.23 31.31 7.51
N GLN A 319 -11.44 31.50 8.05
CA GLN A 319 -11.68 31.56 9.48
C GLN A 319 -12.16 30.21 10.01
N ILE A 320 -11.86 29.93 11.26
CA ILE A 320 -12.44 28.84 12.03
C ILE A 320 -13.56 29.43 12.86
N ILE A 321 -14.78 28.89 12.70
CA ILE A 321 -15.95 29.36 13.43
C ILE A 321 -16.00 28.64 14.79
N GLY A 322 -16.01 29.42 15.87
CA GLY A 322 -16.01 28.91 17.23
C GLY A 322 -14.62 28.66 17.80
N ASP A 323 -14.54 27.79 18.80
CA ASP A 323 -13.29 27.48 19.48
C ASP A 323 -12.36 26.62 18.62
N ILE A 324 -11.07 26.94 18.64
CA ILE A 324 -10.06 26.15 17.96
C ILE A 324 -9.77 24.90 18.80
N ARG A 325 -10.03 23.71 18.24
CA ARG A 325 -9.80 22.44 18.87
C ARG A 325 -8.92 21.55 17.99
N LYS A 326 -8.14 20.67 18.61
CA LYS A 326 -7.30 19.69 17.86
C LYS A 326 -8.16 18.59 17.29
N ALA A 327 -7.79 18.11 16.11
CA ALA A 327 -8.32 16.86 15.56
C ALA A 327 -7.82 15.68 16.40
N TYR A 328 -8.62 14.63 16.46
CA TYR A 328 -8.31 13.44 17.24
C TYR A 328 -8.95 12.19 16.65
N CYS A 329 -8.39 11.03 17.01
CA CYS A 329 -9.01 9.73 16.73
C CYS A 329 -9.26 8.99 18.04
N GLU A 330 -10.35 8.25 18.08
CA GLU A 330 -10.79 7.46 19.22
C GLU A 330 -10.76 5.97 18.88
N ILE A 331 -10.19 5.18 19.77
CA ILE A 331 -10.11 3.72 19.67
C ILE A 331 -10.53 3.12 21.02
N SER A 332 -11.30 2.03 20.99
CA SER A 332 -11.60 1.27 22.22
C SER A 332 -10.32 0.62 22.76
N GLY A 333 -9.90 1.02 23.95
CA GLY A 333 -8.70 0.49 24.60
C GLY A 333 -8.75 -1.01 24.86
N LYS A 334 -9.93 -1.51 25.22
CA LYS A 334 -10.16 -2.94 25.43
C LYS A 334 -9.97 -3.74 24.13
N SER A 335 -10.54 -3.25 23.03
CA SER A 335 -10.41 -3.89 21.72
C SER A 335 -8.97 -3.87 21.23
N TRP A 336 -8.29 -2.75 21.41
CA TRP A 336 -6.89 -2.59 21.01
C TRP A 336 -5.95 -3.49 21.81
N ASN A 337 -6.06 -3.50 23.14
CA ASN A 337 -5.25 -4.34 24.02
C ASN A 337 -5.40 -5.83 23.72
N ASN A 338 -6.65 -6.30 23.53
CA ASN A 338 -6.91 -7.68 23.12
C ASN A 338 -6.27 -8.00 21.75
N THR A 339 -6.27 -7.05 20.82
CA THR A 339 -5.62 -7.22 19.53
C THR A 339 -4.10 -7.32 19.67
N LEU A 340 -3.48 -6.44 20.47
CA LEU A 340 -2.02 -6.50 20.72
C LEU A 340 -1.59 -7.79 21.44
N GLU A 341 -2.41 -8.29 22.36
CA GLU A 341 -2.16 -9.57 23.04
C GLU A 341 -2.09 -10.73 22.04
N GLN A 342 -3.06 -10.78 21.11
CA GLN A 342 -3.08 -11.79 20.05
C GLN A 342 -1.91 -11.66 19.09
N ILE A 343 -1.52 -10.43 18.73
CA ILE A 343 -0.34 -10.17 17.89
C ILE A 343 0.93 -10.61 18.62
N ALA A 344 1.08 -10.25 19.89
CA ALA A 344 2.23 -10.66 20.71
C ALA A 344 2.35 -12.18 20.82
N THR A 345 1.23 -12.88 20.93
CA THR A 345 1.20 -14.35 20.93
C THR A 345 1.69 -14.92 19.61
N LYS A 346 1.25 -14.38 18.48
CA LYS A 346 1.72 -14.79 17.15
C LYS A 346 3.19 -14.47 16.92
N LEU A 347 3.67 -13.34 17.40
CA LEU A 347 5.08 -12.99 17.31
C LEU A 347 5.96 -13.94 18.16
N ARG A 348 5.48 -14.36 19.33
CA ARG A 348 6.19 -15.38 20.15
C ARG A 348 6.25 -16.75 19.45
N GLU A 349 5.21 -17.16 18.75
CA GLU A 349 5.25 -18.38 17.92
C GLU A 349 6.38 -18.34 16.89
N GLN A 350 6.69 -17.15 16.36
CA GLN A 350 7.72 -16.97 15.34
C GLN A 350 9.13 -16.75 15.89
N PHE A 351 9.27 -15.96 16.96
CA PHE A 351 10.57 -15.52 17.47
C PHE A 351 11.04 -16.29 18.72
N GLY A 352 10.17 -17.05 19.35
CA GLY A 352 10.44 -17.84 20.54
C GLY A 352 9.38 -17.65 21.62
N SER A 353 8.87 -18.77 22.15
CA SER A 353 7.76 -18.79 23.12
C SER A 353 8.04 -18.07 24.44
N ASN A 354 9.31 -18.03 24.86
CA ASN A 354 9.72 -17.42 26.12
C ASN A 354 10.07 -15.95 25.99
N LYS A 355 10.06 -15.40 24.79
CA LYS A 355 10.46 -14.01 24.57
C LYS A 355 9.40 -13.02 25.03
N THR A 356 9.87 -11.94 25.62
CA THR A 356 9.06 -10.75 25.90
C THR A 356 8.89 -9.92 24.65
N ILE A 357 7.65 -9.64 24.28
CA ILE A 357 7.33 -8.78 23.14
C ILE A 357 7.04 -7.36 23.65
N VAL A 358 7.75 -6.40 23.12
CA VAL A 358 7.57 -4.98 23.43
C VAL A 358 7.12 -4.25 22.18
N PHE A 359 6.01 -3.53 22.30
CA PHE A 359 5.62 -2.56 21.30
C PHE A 359 6.08 -1.18 21.75
N ASN A 360 6.81 -0.49 20.89
CA ASN A 360 7.32 0.84 21.15
C ASN A 360 6.98 1.79 20.00
N GLN A 361 7.00 3.08 20.26
CA GLN A 361 6.73 4.10 19.26
C GLN A 361 7.72 4.06 18.10
N SER A 362 7.37 4.72 16.99
CA SER A 362 8.28 4.89 15.86
C SER A 362 9.62 5.52 16.31
N SER A 363 10.71 5.05 15.72
CA SER A 363 12.07 5.49 16.09
C SER A 363 12.44 6.88 15.56
N GLY A 364 11.67 7.45 14.65
CA GLY A 364 11.90 8.75 14.02
C GLY A 364 11.83 8.69 12.51
N GLY A 365 11.97 9.82 11.87
CA GLY A 365 11.87 10.02 10.44
C GLY A 365 10.90 11.14 10.07
N ASP A 366 10.44 11.13 8.84
CA ASP A 366 9.45 12.09 8.35
C ASP A 366 8.09 11.90 9.05
N PRO A 367 7.27 12.95 9.18
CA PRO A 367 5.94 12.85 9.80
C PRO A 367 5.07 11.74 9.20
N GLU A 368 5.22 11.45 7.93
CA GLU A 368 4.50 10.41 7.21
C GLU A 368 4.79 9.00 7.74
N ILE A 369 5.96 8.77 8.31
CA ILE A 369 6.40 7.47 8.85
C ILE A 369 6.22 7.42 10.36
N VAL A 370 6.52 8.52 11.06
CA VAL A 370 6.48 8.61 12.53
C VAL A 370 5.06 8.60 13.05
N MET A 371 4.13 9.12 12.26
CA MET A 371 2.71 9.22 12.60
C MET A 371 1.88 8.28 11.75
N HIS A 372 0.71 7.91 12.25
CA HIS A 372 -0.31 7.29 11.44
C HIS A 372 -0.93 8.32 10.51
N SER A 373 -0.62 8.25 9.23
CA SER A 373 -1.15 9.13 8.20
C SER A 373 -2.21 8.42 7.36
N PHE A 374 -3.30 9.12 7.06
CA PHE A 374 -4.39 8.61 6.26
C PHE A 374 -5.25 9.75 5.72
N ASN A 375 -6.10 9.46 4.76
CA ASN A 375 -7.08 10.39 4.22
C ASN A 375 -8.45 10.15 4.86
N CYS A 376 -9.07 11.22 5.33
CA CYS A 376 -10.43 11.22 5.87
C CYS A 376 -11.25 12.29 5.16
N ARG A 377 -12.15 11.88 4.28
CA ARG A 377 -13.03 12.76 3.50
C ARG A 377 -12.31 13.89 2.75
N GLY A 378 -11.10 13.65 2.26
CA GLY A 378 -10.30 14.61 1.52
C GLY A 378 -9.31 15.42 2.37
N GLU A 379 -9.34 15.30 3.68
CA GLU A 379 -8.33 15.87 4.58
C GLU A 379 -7.30 14.81 4.98
N PHE A 380 -6.03 15.19 5.05
CA PHE A 380 -4.96 14.28 5.39
C PHE A 380 -4.60 14.40 6.87
N PHE A 381 -4.91 13.37 7.62
CA PHE A 381 -4.67 13.28 9.06
C PHE A 381 -3.30 12.66 9.34
N TYR A 382 -2.62 13.21 10.32
CA TYR A 382 -1.36 12.74 10.88
C TYR A 382 -1.54 12.59 12.38
N CYS A 383 -1.75 11.36 12.83
CA CYS A 383 -2.09 11.07 14.22
C CYS A 383 -0.90 10.48 14.97
N ASN A 384 -0.65 10.99 16.16
CA ASN A 384 0.36 10.42 17.05
C ASN A 384 -0.12 9.08 17.59
N SER A 385 0.55 8.02 17.17
CA SER A 385 0.22 6.64 17.52
C SER A 385 0.97 6.11 18.74
N THR A 386 1.71 6.94 19.47
CA THR A 386 2.55 6.52 20.60
C THR A 386 1.74 5.76 21.65
N GLN A 387 0.51 6.16 21.94
CA GLN A 387 -0.34 5.48 22.91
C GLN A 387 -0.79 4.09 22.48
N LEU A 388 -0.78 3.79 21.19
CA LEU A 388 -1.10 2.47 20.64
C LEU A 388 0.07 1.49 20.79
N PHE A 389 1.29 2.00 20.74
CA PHE A 389 2.53 1.21 20.72
C PHE A 389 3.39 1.53 21.95
N ASN A 390 2.84 1.29 23.13
CA ASN A 390 3.53 1.46 24.41
C ASN A 390 3.07 0.36 25.38
N SER A 391 3.51 -0.88 25.11
CA SER A 391 3.13 -2.03 25.93
C SER A 391 4.19 -3.11 25.92
N THR A 392 4.23 -3.88 27.02
CA THR A 392 5.15 -5.00 27.19
C THR A 392 4.37 -6.26 27.52
N TRP A 393 4.66 -7.34 26.80
CA TRP A 393 3.97 -8.62 26.85
C TRP A 393 4.96 -9.73 27.20
N PRO A 394 5.08 -10.11 28.48
CA PRO A 394 6.06 -11.12 28.93
C PRO A 394 5.71 -12.51 28.41
N GLY A 395 6.75 -13.34 28.18
CA GLY A 395 6.59 -14.71 27.68
C GLY A 395 6.06 -15.67 28.75
N ASN A 396 6.49 -15.51 30.00
CA ASN A 396 6.13 -16.35 31.11
C ASN A 396 5.49 -15.50 32.22
N GLY A 397 4.19 -15.54 32.36
CA GLY A 397 3.45 -14.88 33.43
C GLY A 397 2.22 -14.09 33.01
N PRO A 398 1.37 -13.75 33.96
CA PRO A 398 0.25 -12.87 33.65
C PRO A 398 0.76 -11.51 33.19
N SER A 399 0.20 -11.02 32.13
CA SER A 399 0.45 -9.68 31.62
C SER A 399 0.20 -8.65 32.71
N ASN A 400 1.27 -8.06 33.26
CA ASN A 400 1.16 -6.92 34.17
C ASN A 400 0.84 -5.63 33.42
N ASN A 401 -0.11 -5.69 32.51
CA ASN A 401 -0.72 -4.47 31.96
C ASN A 401 -1.63 -3.85 33.02
N THR A 402 -0.99 -3.28 34.06
CA THR A 402 -1.63 -2.41 35.05
C THR A 402 -1.94 -1.05 34.45
N THR A 403 -2.71 -1.01 33.38
CA THR A 403 -3.41 0.19 32.96
C THR A 403 -4.85 -0.19 32.66
N GLY A 404 -5.64 -0.20 33.73
CA GLY A 404 -7.08 -0.17 33.60
C GLY A 404 -7.80 -1.42 34.05
N ASN A 405 -8.20 -1.44 35.30
CA ASN A 405 -9.43 -2.06 35.77
C ASN A 405 -10.49 -1.98 34.67
N GLY A 406 -11.05 -3.10 34.25
CA GLY A 406 -12.31 -3.40 33.56
C GLY A 406 -13.21 -2.32 32.96
N THR A 407 -12.79 -1.09 32.91
CA THR A 407 -13.52 0.02 32.29
C THR A 407 -13.12 0.15 30.83
N ASP A 408 -14.08 0.30 29.97
CA ASP A 408 -13.91 0.57 28.52
C ASP A 408 -13.24 1.93 28.34
N THR A 409 -11.89 1.98 28.57
CA THR A 409 -11.12 3.21 28.39
C THR A 409 -10.96 3.48 26.90
N VAL A 410 -11.33 4.70 26.48
CA VAL A 410 -11.12 5.17 25.12
C VAL A 410 -9.70 5.71 25.02
N ILE A 411 -8.95 5.24 24.03
CA ILE A 411 -7.64 5.79 23.68
C ILE A 411 -7.88 6.94 22.71
N ILE A 412 -7.38 8.12 23.06
CA ILE A 412 -7.48 9.32 22.24
C ILE A 412 -6.13 9.63 21.64
N LEU A 413 -6.04 9.59 20.30
CA LEU A 413 -4.85 9.93 19.55
C LEU A 413 -4.94 11.38 19.09
N PRO A 414 -4.01 12.26 19.48
CA PRO A 414 -3.98 13.62 18.96
C PRO A 414 -3.53 13.62 17.52
N CYS A 415 -4.26 14.33 16.67
CA CYS A 415 -4.00 14.41 15.24
C CYS A 415 -3.72 15.85 14.80
N ARG A 416 -2.93 15.96 13.75
CA ARG A 416 -2.73 17.18 12.98
C ARG A 416 -3.19 16.97 11.56
N ILE A 417 -3.66 18.01 10.90
CA ILE A 417 -4.07 17.97 9.50
C ILE A 417 -3.05 18.74 8.69
N LYS A 418 -2.48 18.10 7.67
CA LYS A 418 -1.59 18.73 6.70
C LYS A 418 -2.35 19.03 5.42
N GLN A 419 -2.05 20.15 4.80
CA GLN A 419 -2.53 20.49 3.46
C GLN A 419 -1.48 20.18 2.39
N ILE A 420 -0.19 20.36 2.70
CA ILE A 420 0.91 20.08 1.77
C ILE A 420 1.45 18.67 2.05
N ILE A 421 1.26 17.79 1.08
CA ILE A 421 1.60 16.39 1.18
C ILE A 421 2.68 16.07 0.17
N ASN A 422 3.82 15.57 0.64
CA ASN A 422 4.80 14.98 -0.25
C ASN A 422 4.21 13.71 -0.82
N MET A 423 4.12 13.65 -2.13
CA MET A 423 3.64 12.43 -2.77
C MET A 423 4.61 11.30 -2.41
N TRP A 424 4.07 10.25 -1.83
CA TRP A 424 4.76 9.10 -1.24
C TRP A 424 5.75 8.39 -2.17
N GLN A 425 6.03 8.93 -3.37
CA GLN A 425 6.80 8.20 -4.37
C GLN A 425 7.69 8.99 -5.28
N GLU A 426 7.54 10.30 -5.36
CA GLU A 426 8.38 11.10 -6.24
C GLU A 426 9.04 12.23 -5.46
N VAL A 427 10.33 12.15 -5.34
CA VAL A 427 11.15 13.29 -4.92
C VAL A 427 10.93 14.42 -5.92
N GLY A 428 10.42 15.56 -5.46
CA GLY A 428 10.22 16.73 -6.30
C GLY A 428 8.76 17.03 -6.68
N ARG A 429 7.79 16.26 -6.17
CA ARG A 429 6.36 16.57 -6.32
C ARG A 429 5.65 16.62 -4.97
N ALA A 430 4.86 17.66 -4.78
CA ALA A 430 4.01 17.81 -3.62
C ALA A 430 2.61 18.24 -4.05
N MET A 431 1.62 17.76 -3.34
CA MET A 431 0.22 18.10 -3.55
C MET A 431 -0.26 18.99 -2.40
N CYS A 432 -1.00 20.04 -2.72
CA CYS A 432 -1.76 20.79 -1.75
C CYS A 432 -3.22 20.32 -1.77
N ALA A 433 -3.69 19.72 -0.69
CA ALA A 433 -5.08 19.34 -0.56
C ALA A 433 -5.93 20.58 -0.24
N PRO A 434 -6.99 20.87 -1.00
CA PRO A 434 -7.88 21.96 -0.67
C PRO A 434 -8.61 21.64 0.64
N PRO A 435 -8.80 22.63 1.54
CA PRO A 435 -9.48 22.40 2.80
C PRO A 435 -10.96 22.09 2.58
N ILE A 436 -11.49 21.23 3.44
CA ILE A 436 -12.91 20.91 3.48
C ILE A 436 -13.60 21.80 4.50
N ALA A 437 -14.69 22.45 4.09
CA ALA A 437 -15.50 23.28 4.97
C ALA A 437 -16.34 22.45 5.93
N GLY A 438 -16.64 23.02 7.10
CA GLY A 438 -17.43 22.35 8.13
C GLY A 438 -16.60 21.48 9.05
N GLN A 439 -17.29 20.63 9.79
CA GLN A 439 -16.70 19.60 10.66
C GLN A 439 -16.53 18.30 9.90
N ILE A 440 -15.52 17.50 10.26
CA ILE A 440 -15.26 16.21 9.62
C ILE A 440 -15.30 15.10 10.66
N ASN A 441 -16.02 14.05 10.30
CA ASN A 441 -16.08 12.78 11.01
C ASN A 441 -15.87 11.63 10.05
N CYS A 442 -15.01 10.69 10.38
CA CYS A 442 -14.88 9.44 9.64
C CYS A 442 -14.64 8.26 10.57
N THR A 443 -15.25 7.14 10.24
CA THR A 443 -15.07 5.85 10.92
C THR A 443 -14.44 4.89 9.94
N THR A 444 -13.30 4.33 10.31
CA THR A 444 -12.58 3.34 9.52
C THR A 444 -12.30 2.08 10.34
N LYS A 445 -11.94 1.01 9.64
CA LYS A 445 -11.62 -0.29 10.25
C LYS A 445 -10.12 -0.53 10.12
N ILE A 446 -9.44 -0.70 11.25
CA ILE A 446 -8.06 -1.20 11.25
C ILE A 446 -8.14 -2.70 10.99
N THR A 447 -7.54 -3.16 9.90
CA THR A 447 -7.55 -4.56 9.46
C THR A 447 -6.16 -5.19 9.48
N GLY A 448 -5.12 -4.39 9.68
CA GLY A 448 -3.75 -4.85 9.75
C GLY A 448 -2.80 -3.79 10.28
N LEU A 449 -1.56 -4.19 10.46
CA LEU A 449 -0.48 -3.33 10.93
C LEU A 449 0.79 -3.59 10.09
N LEU A 450 1.59 -2.55 9.96
CA LEU A 450 2.95 -2.64 9.42
C LEU A 450 3.92 -2.46 10.60
N LEU A 451 4.76 -3.46 10.85
CA LEU A 451 5.70 -3.46 11.95
C LEU A 451 7.14 -3.63 11.44
N THR A 452 8.07 -3.03 12.17
CA THR A 452 9.51 -3.24 12.02
C THR A 452 10.07 -3.72 13.35
N ARG A 453 11.06 -4.62 13.31
CA ARG A 453 11.72 -5.15 14.49
C ARG A 453 13.05 -4.45 14.70
N ASP A 454 13.35 -4.07 15.94
CA ASP A 454 14.66 -3.54 16.29
C ASP A 454 15.73 -4.63 16.18
N GLY A 455 16.87 -4.26 15.60
CA GLY A 455 18.07 -5.10 15.57
C GLY A 455 19.04 -4.73 16.68
N GLY A 456 20.10 -5.52 16.83
CA GLY A 456 21.20 -5.25 17.75
C GLY A 456 21.77 -6.53 18.35
N ASN A 457 23.02 -6.46 18.78
CA ASN A 457 23.78 -7.59 19.35
C ASN A 457 23.99 -7.47 20.87
N SER A 458 23.18 -6.68 21.59
CA SER A 458 23.34 -6.56 23.05
C SER A 458 22.85 -7.83 23.75
N ASN A 459 23.56 -8.24 24.81
CA ASN A 459 23.20 -9.42 25.61
C ASN A 459 21.80 -9.31 26.25
N GLU A 460 21.28 -8.09 26.41
CA GLU A 460 19.93 -7.81 26.93
C GLU A 460 18.81 -8.11 25.91
N THR A 461 19.13 -8.16 24.61
CA THR A 461 18.13 -8.41 23.56
C THR A 461 17.81 -9.89 23.36
N LYS A 462 18.51 -10.81 24.02
CA LYS A 462 18.25 -12.25 23.87
C LYS A 462 16.87 -12.69 24.37
N GLU A 463 16.29 -11.98 25.34
CA GLU A 463 14.98 -12.30 25.91
C GLU A 463 13.85 -11.39 25.47
N THR A 464 14.18 -10.26 24.84
CA THR A 464 13.20 -9.24 24.46
C THR A 464 13.27 -8.94 22.95
N GLU A 465 12.11 -8.85 22.30
CA GLU A 465 11.98 -8.37 20.93
C GLU A 465 11.13 -7.10 20.90
N ILE A 466 11.64 -6.04 20.27
CA ILE A 466 10.98 -4.74 20.19
C ILE A 466 10.42 -4.55 18.78
N PHE A 467 9.14 -4.22 18.72
CA PHE A 467 8.42 -3.95 17.47
C PHE A 467 7.91 -2.52 17.45
N ARG A 468 8.13 -1.84 16.33
CA ARG A 468 7.72 -0.46 16.11
C ARG A 468 6.82 -0.36 14.89
N PRO A 469 5.84 0.57 14.86
CA PRO A 469 5.06 0.81 13.67
C PRO A 469 5.95 1.32 12.54
N GLY A 470 5.72 0.82 11.35
CA GLY A 470 6.44 1.17 10.15
C GLY A 470 5.51 1.64 9.03
N GLY A 471 6.03 1.77 7.85
CA GLY A 471 5.29 2.20 6.67
C GLY A 471 6.15 3.07 5.77
N GLY A 472 5.51 3.73 4.80
CA GLY A 472 6.16 4.62 3.84
C GLY A 472 6.28 4.00 2.45
N ASP A 473 6.59 2.73 2.33
CA ASP A 473 6.47 2.02 1.05
C ASP A 473 5.05 1.49 0.86
N MET A 474 4.28 2.14 -0.01
CA MET A 474 2.88 1.77 -0.27
C MET A 474 2.73 0.39 -0.91
N ARG A 475 3.80 -0.16 -1.49
CA ARG A 475 3.78 -1.53 -2.01
C ARG A 475 3.44 -2.54 -0.93
N ASP A 476 3.83 -2.31 0.30
CA ASP A 476 3.48 -3.19 1.43
C ASP A 476 1.98 -3.14 1.72
N ASN A 477 1.33 -1.99 1.53
CA ASN A 477 -0.12 -1.89 1.62
C ASN A 477 -0.80 -2.75 0.53
N TRP A 478 -0.27 -2.73 -0.70
CA TRP A 478 -0.80 -3.53 -1.79
C TRP A 478 -0.51 -5.02 -1.61
N ARG A 479 0.65 -5.38 -1.07
CA ARG A 479 0.99 -6.78 -0.72
C ARG A 479 0.04 -7.36 0.28
N SER A 480 -0.47 -6.59 1.21
CA SER A 480 -1.43 -7.04 2.22
C SER A 480 -2.74 -7.57 1.62
N GLU A 481 -3.08 -7.14 0.40
CA GLU A 481 -4.27 -7.57 -0.33
C GLU A 481 -3.97 -8.57 -1.46
N LEU A 482 -2.82 -8.42 -2.11
CA LEU A 482 -2.43 -9.23 -3.27
C LEU A 482 -1.63 -10.49 -2.90
N TYR A 483 -1.41 -10.77 -1.62
CA TYR A 483 -0.56 -11.88 -1.15
C TYR A 483 -1.00 -13.27 -1.63
N LYS A 484 -2.28 -13.46 -1.87
CA LYS A 484 -2.90 -14.73 -2.26
C LYS A 484 -2.99 -14.94 -3.76
N TYR A 485 -2.55 -14.00 -4.58
CA TYR A 485 -2.68 -14.05 -6.03
C TYR A 485 -1.34 -14.25 -6.73
N LYS A 486 -1.39 -14.91 -7.89
CA LYS A 486 -0.24 -15.15 -8.75
C LYS A 486 -0.69 -15.18 -10.20
N VAL A 487 0.04 -14.51 -11.08
CA VAL A 487 -0.23 -14.52 -12.52
C VAL A 487 0.55 -15.65 -13.17
N VAL A 488 -0.11 -16.40 -14.02
CA VAL A 488 0.49 -17.49 -14.81
C VAL A 488 0.11 -17.38 -16.27
N LYS A 489 0.99 -17.85 -17.15
CA LYS A 489 0.73 -18.01 -18.57
C LYS A 489 0.27 -19.42 -18.83
N ILE A 490 -0.86 -19.57 -19.52
CA ILE A 490 -1.38 -20.87 -19.93
C ILE A 490 -0.62 -21.34 -21.15
N GLU A 491 -0.15 -22.59 -21.12
CA GLU A 491 0.49 -23.25 -22.24
C GLU A 491 -0.36 -24.46 -22.67
N PRO A 492 -1.39 -24.23 -23.52
CA PRO A 492 -2.45 -25.22 -23.74
C PRO A 492 -2.07 -26.37 -24.68
N LEU A 493 -0.82 -26.40 -25.17
CA LEU A 493 -0.36 -27.43 -26.07
C LEU A 493 0.49 -28.46 -25.35
N GLY A 494 0.06 -29.69 -25.38
CA GLY A 494 0.82 -30.84 -24.93
C GLY A 494 1.19 -31.75 -26.10
N VAL A 495 2.35 -32.38 -26.03
CA VAL A 495 2.82 -33.34 -27.04
C VAL A 495 3.21 -34.62 -26.34
N ALA A 496 2.82 -35.75 -26.95
CA ALA A 496 3.22 -37.07 -26.47
C ALA A 496 3.57 -37.97 -27.67
N PRO A 497 4.60 -38.83 -27.54
CA PRO A 497 4.90 -39.81 -28.57
C PRO A 497 3.69 -40.75 -28.75
N THR A 498 3.40 -41.11 -29.99
CA THR A 498 2.31 -42.06 -30.30
C THR A 498 2.83 -43.22 -31.13
N GLU A 499 2.36 -44.41 -30.85
CA GLU A 499 2.62 -45.61 -31.64
C GLU A 499 1.62 -45.74 -32.81
N ALA A 500 0.61 -44.92 -32.86
CA ALA A 500 -0.42 -45.00 -33.92
C ALA A 500 0.15 -44.62 -35.26
N ARG A 501 0.05 -45.49 -36.22
CA ARG A 501 0.39 -45.25 -37.60
C ARG A 501 -0.85 -44.73 -38.35
N ARG A 502 -0.68 -43.65 -39.11
CA ARG A 502 -1.74 -43.16 -39.99
C ARG A 502 -2.07 -44.24 -41.03
N ARG A 503 -3.26 -44.79 -41.01
CA ARG A 503 -3.76 -45.63 -42.07
C ARG A 503 -3.98 -44.74 -43.31
N VAL A 504 -3.13 -44.90 -44.33
CA VAL A 504 -3.37 -44.32 -45.64
C VAL A 504 -4.42 -45.21 -46.29
N VAL A 505 -5.65 -44.73 -46.39
CA VAL A 505 -6.70 -45.39 -47.19
C VAL A 505 -6.34 -45.12 -48.64
N GLN A 506 -5.82 -46.15 -49.30
CA GLN A 506 -5.59 -46.10 -50.74
C GLN A 506 -6.97 -46.10 -51.40
N ARG A 507 -7.39 -44.97 -51.94
CA ARG A 507 -8.58 -44.92 -52.79
C ARG A 507 -8.24 -45.71 -54.05
N GLU A 508 -8.83 -46.93 -54.17
CA GLU A 508 -8.87 -47.59 -55.44
C GLU A 508 -9.57 -46.73 -56.47
N LYS A 509 -8.84 -46.35 -57.51
CA LYS A 509 -9.42 -45.72 -58.70
C LYS A 509 -10.28 -46.81 -59.37
N ARG A 510 -11.58 -46.66 -59.36
CA ARG A 510 -12.47 -47.31 -60.28
C ARG A 510 -12.47 -46.55 -61.59
#